data_9d117cbd9e1eebd228bf851a48a5abe8
#
_entry.id   9d117cbd9e1eebd228bf851a48a5abe8
#
_cell.length_a   1.000
_cell.length_b   1.000
_cell.length_c   1.000
_cell.angle_alpha   90.00
_cell.angle_beta   90.00
_cell.angle_gamma   90.00
#
_symmetry.space_group_name_H-M   'P 1'
#
loop_
_entity.id
_entity.type
_entity.pdbx_description
1 polymer ?
#
loop_
_entity_poly.entity_id
_entity_poly.type
_entity_poly.pdbx_seq_one_letter_code
_entity_poly.pdbx_strand_id
1 'polypeptide(L)'
;MLLFRYRAREGMLAWAFHRISGVAIWLFVVVHVVDIYLVGGDPKAYNTILQVYASAPGRVMEVLLGAALLYHALNGLRILIIDLWPVMTVYHRALWYASWVIFVVVGIPGAFIIMRPVIGPALGIGA
;
A
#
# COMPACT_ATOMS: atom_id res chain seq x y z
N MET A 1 2.14 20.26 30.48
CA MET A 1 1.63 20.63 29.15
C MET A 1 2.51 20.16 27.97
N LEU A 2 3.80 20.00 28.11
CA LEU A 2 4.72 19.52 27.06
C LEU A 2 4.62 18.01 26.76
N LEU A 3 4.18 17.18 27.68
CA LEU A 3 4.05 15.72 27.53
C LEU A 3 2.91 15.30 26.60
N PHE A 4 1.83 16.08 26.53
CA PHE A 4 0.70 15.80 25.65
C PHE A 4 0.98 16.13 24.17
N ARG A 5 1.83 17.10 23.90
CA ARG A 5 2.15 17.56 22.54
C ARG A 5 3.03 16.56 21.77
N TYR A 6 3.82 15.75 22.47
CA TYR A 6 4.76 14.82 21.88
C TYR A 6 4.12 13.46 21.50
N ARG A 7 3.13 13.00 22.28
CA ARG A 7 2.43 11.72 22.02
C ARG A 7 1.44 11.78 20.87
N ALA A 8 0.86 12.93 20.58
CA ALA A 8 -0.20 13.09 19.57
C ALA A 8 0.30 12.96 18.13
N ARG A 9 1.56 13.30 17.85
CA ARG A 9 2.04 13.48 16.47
C ARG A 9 2.26 12.17 15.72
N GLU A 10 2.99 11.22 16.28
CA GLU A 10 3.28 9.93 15.64
C GLU A 10 2.05 9.03 15.61
N GLY A 11 1.29 8.96 16.68
CA GLY A 11 0.06 8.18 16.75
C GLY A 11 -1.05 8.71 15.84
N MET A 12 -1.19 10.02 15.74
CA MET A 12 -2.20 10.66 14.88
C MET A 12 -1.87 10.49 13.40
N LEU A 13 -0.58 10.60 13.01
CA LEU A 13 -0.13 10.33 11.64
C LEU A 13 -0.34 8.86 11.27
N ALA A 14 0.04 7.93 12.13
CA ALA A 14 -0.17 6.51 11.91
C ALA A 14 -1.66 6.17 11.75
N TRP A 15 -2.52 6.77 12.57
CA TRP A 15 -3.97 6.63 12.48
C TRP A 15 -4.53 7.20 11.17
N ALA A 16 -4.10 8.40 10.76
CA ALA A 16 -4.56 9.04 9.54
C ALA A 16 -4.16 8.22 8.30
N PHE A 17 -2.89 7.82 8.20
CA PHE A 17 -2.42 7.01 7.09
C PHE A 17 -3.09 5.62 7.06
N HIS A 18 -3.37 5.02 8.21
CA HIS A 18 -4.09 3.75 8.27
C HIS A 18 -5.51 3.87 7.72
N ARG A 19 -6.22 4.95 8.06
CA ARG A 19 -7.56 5.22 7.54
C ARG A 19 -7.55 5.51 6.04
N ILE A 20 -6.64 6.38 5.58
CA ILE A 20 -6.51 6.74 4.17
C ILE A 20 -6.18 5.49 3.34
N SER A 21 -5.21 4.68 3.77
CA SER A 21 -4.87 3.44 3.09
C SER A 21 -6.03 2.44 3.10
N GLY A 22 -6.76 2.32 4.20
CA GLY A 22 -7.94 1.47 4.29
C GLY A 22 -9.05 1.88 3.34
N VAL A 23 -9.35 3.17 3.22
CA VAL A 23 -10.33 3.69 2.25
C VAL A 23 -9.88 3.44 0.82
N ALA A 24 -8.60 3.67 0.51
CA ALA A 24 -8.04 3.41 -0.81
C ALA A 24 -8.16 1.93 -1.21
N ILE A 25 -7.84 1.02 -0.30
CA ILE A 25 -7.98 -0.43 -0.51
C ILE A 25 -9.45 -0.80 -0.71
N TRP A 26 -10.35 -0.27 0.12
CA TRP A 26 -11.78 -0.54 0.00
C TRP A 26 -12.33 -0.10 -1.36
N LEU A 27 -12.01 1.12 -1.80
CA LEU A 27 -12.42 1.63 -3.12
C LEU A 27 -11.90 0.73 -4.25
N PHE A 28 -10.63 0.32 -4.16
CA PHE A 28 -10.06 -0.60 -5.14
C PHE A 28 -10.81 -1.93 -5.17
N VAL A 29 -11.07 -2.53 -4.02
CA VAL A 29 -11.79 -3.81 -3.94
C VAL A 29 -13.17 -3.71 -4.57
N VAL A 30 -13.91 -2.61 -4.33
CA VAL A 30 -15.22 -2.38 -4.96
C VAL A 30 -15.10 -2.32 -6.48
N VAL A 31 -14.16 -1.51 -7.00
CA VAL A 31 -13.92 -1.40 -8.45
C VAL A 31 -13.49 -2.76 -9.02
N HIS A 32 -12.58 -3.45 -8.36
CA HIS A 32 -12.07 -4.74 -8.80
C HIS A 32 -13.16 -5.82 -8.89
N VAL A 33 -14.07 -5.86 -7.92
CA VAL A 33 -15.21 -6.79 -7.95
C VAL A 33 -16.15 -6.44 -9.12
N VAL A 34 -16.40 -5.16 -9.36
CA VAL A 34 -17.21 -4.69 -10.49
C VAL A 34 -16.54 -5.05 -11.82
N ASP A 35 -15.23 -4.83 -11.95
CA ASP A 35 -14.46 -5.17 -13.15
C ASP A 35 -14.56 -6.68 -13.46
N ILE A 36 -14.35 -7.52 -12.44
CA ILE A 36 -14.45 -8.98 -12.61
C ILE A 36 -15.86 -9.39 -13.02
N TYR A 37 -16.89 -8.78 -12.42
CA TYR A 37 -18.28 -9.05 -12.77
C TYR A 37 -18.62 -8.64 -14.20
N LEU A 38 -18.18 -7.45 -14.64
CA LEU A 38 -18.44 -6.93 -15.99
C LEU A 38 -17.69 -7.70 -17.07
N VAL A 39 -16.51 -8.21 -16.77
CA VAL A 39 -15.74 -9.06 -17.68
C VAL A 39 -16.48 -10.37 -17.95
N GLY A 40 -17.16 -10.97 -16.97
CA GLY A 40 -18.19 -12.00 -17.07
C GLY A 40 -17.96 -13.14 -18.06
N GLY A 41 -16.69 -13.43 -18.44
CA GLY A 41 -16.36 -14.44 -19.46
C GLY A 41 -16.24 -13.89 -20.89
N ASP A 42 -16.35 -12.58 -21.12
CA ASP A 42 -16.06 -11.97 -22.42
C ASP A 42 -14.54 -11.71 -22.59
N PRO A 43 -13.83 -12.45 -23.48
CA PRO A 43 -12.40 -12.27 -23.69
C PRO A 43 -12.01 -10.88 -24.20
N LYS A 44 -12.90 -10.18 -24.91
CA LYS A 44 -12.62 -8.83 -25.41
C LYS A 44 -12.66 -7.81 -24.28
N ALA A 45 -13.67 -7.87 -23.40
CA ALA A 45 -13.77 -7.03 -22.22
C ALA A 45 -12.56 -7.26 -21.29
N TYR A 46 -12.18 -8.50 -21.06
CA TYR A 46 -11.00 -8.89 -20.29
C TYR A 46 -9.72 -8.25 -20.85
N ASN A 47 -9.45 -8.41 -22.14
CA ASN A 47 -8.26 -7.85 -22.78
C ASN A 47 -8.23 -6.33 -22.73
N THR A 48 -9.37 -5.65 -22.85
CA THR A 48 -9.48 -4.19 -22.73
C THR A 48 -9.10 -3.72 -21.33
N ILE A 49 -9.61 -4.36 -20.30
CA ILE A 49 -9.29 -4.04 -18.91
C ILE A 49 -7.81 -4.30 -18.62
N LEU A 50 -7.25 -5.42 -19.07
CA LEU A 50 -5.82 -5.71 -18.93
C LEU A 50 -4.92 -4.64 -19.58
N GLN A 51 -5.30 -4.11 -20.75
CA GLN A 51 -4.55 -3.03 -21.40
C GLN A 51 -4.56 -1.74 -20.57
N VAL A 52 -5.69 -1.43 -19.93
CA VAL A 52 -5.77 -0.28 -19.02
C VAL A 52 -4.83 -0.45 -17.83
N TYR A 53 -4.84 -1.60 -17.17
CA TYR A 53 -3.94 -1.89 -16.04
C TYR A 53 -2.46 -1.96 -16.47
N ALA A 54 -2.16 -2.45 -17.66
CA ALA A 54 -0.79 -2.52 -18.18
C ALA A 54 -0.25 -1.18 -18.68
N SER A 55 -1.09 -0.17 -18.81
CA SER A 55 -0.69 1.19 -19.21
C SER A 55 0.18 1.88 -18.15
N ALA A 56 0.92 2.92 -18.52
CA ALA A 56 1.73 3.69 -17.57
C ALA A 56 0.90 4.25 -16.39
N PRO A 57 -0.27 4.89 -16.60
CA PRO A 57 -1.14 5.28 -15.49
C PRO A 57 -1.61 4.10 -14.63
N GLY A 58 -1.96 2.97 -15.25
CA GLY A 58 -2.36 1.75 -14.55
C GLY A 58 -1.26 1.24 -13.63
N ARG A 59 -0.01 1.18 -14.11
CA ARG A 59 1.15 0.78 -13.30
C ARG A 59 1.41 1.73 -12.12
N VAL A 60 1.24 3.03 -12.31
CA VAL A 60 1.34 4.00 -11.22
C VAL A 60 0.28 3.74 -10.15
N MET A 61 -0.97 3.51 -10.57
CA MET A 61 -2.05 3.16 -9.65
C MET A 61 -1.79 1.85 -8.90
N GLU A 62 -1.22 0.85 -9.58
CA GLU A 62 -0.81 -0.43 -8.97
C GLU A 62 0.26 -0.22 -7.89
N VAL A 63 1.26 0.63 -8.13
CA VAL A 63 2.28 1.00 -7.12
C VAL A 63 1.65 1.70 -5.93
N LEU A 64 0.77 2.67 -6.16
CA LEU A 64 0.09 3.41 -5.08
C LEU A 64 -0.79 2.48 -4.23
N LEU A 65 -1.50 1.56 -4.89
CA LEU A 65 -2.31 0.56 -4.19
C LEU A 65 -1.45 -0.42 -3.41
N GLY A 66 -0.35 -0.91 -3.99
CA GLY A 66 0.61 -1.78 -3.32
C GLY A 66 1.22 -1.11 -2.09
N ALA A 67 1.58 0.18 -2.20
CA ALA A 67 2.05 0.97 -1.07
C ALA A 67 0.97 1.13 0.02
N ALA A 68 -0.27 1.43 -0.36
CA ALA A 68 -1.38 1.54 0.57
C ALA A 68 -1.64 0.22 1.31
N LEU A 69 -1.64 -0.90 0.58
CA LEU A 69 -1.83 -2.24 1.15
C LEU A 69 -0.70 -2.63 2.12
N LEU A 70 0.55 -2.43 1.69
CA LEU A 70 1.73 -2.73 2.51
C LEU A 70 1.73 -1.91 3.80
N TYR A 71 1.50 -0.59 3.70
CA TYR A 71 1.42 0.27 4.86
C TYR A 71 0.29 -0.13 5.81
N HIS A 72 -0.91 -0.36 5.26
CA HIS A 72 -2.08 -0.76 6.04
C HIS A 72 -1.85 -2.07 6.80
N ALA A 73 -1.26 -3.06 6.14
CA ALA A 73 -0.92 -4.35 6.75
C ALA A 73 0.13 -4.20 7.87
N LEU A 74 1.22 -3.46 7.62
CA LEU A 74 2.28 -3.26 8.61
C LEU A 74 1.79 -2.48 9.84
N ASN A 75 1.03 -1.41 9.63
CA ASN A 75 0.48 -0.64 10.74
C ASN A 75 -0.63 -1.40 11.47
N GLY A 76 -1.45 -2.17 10.75
CA GLY A 76 -2.44 -3.07 11.34
C GLY A 76 -1.79 -4.15 12.21
N LEU A 77 -0.71 -4.77 11.73
CA LEU A 77 0.07 -5.74 12.51
C LEU A 77 0.67 -5.10 13.77
N ARG A 78 1.19 -3.88 13.66
CA ARG A 78 1.68 -3.12 14.81
C ARG A 78 0.58 -2.91 15.86
N ILE A 79 -0.61 -2.49 15.45
CA ILE A 79 -1.76 -2.31 16.34
C ILE A 79 -2.11 -3.63 17.00
N LEU A 80 -2.19 -4.71 16.24
CA LEU A 80 -2.50 -6.05 16.73
C LEU A 80 -1.48 -6.54 17.77
N ILE A 81 -0.17 -6.30 17.54
CA ILE A 81 0.88 -6.65 18.49
C ILE A 81 0.69 -5.91 19.82
N ILE A 82 0.38 -4.61 19.77
CA ILE A 82 0.19 -3.80 20.99
C ILE A 82 -1.07 -4.24 21.73
N ASP A 83 -2.13 -4.59 21.02
CA ASP A 83 -3.41 -5.01 21.61
C ASP A 83 -3.30 -6.40 22.28
N LEU A 84 -2.61 -7.35 21.63
CA LEU A 84 -2.41 -8.69 22.18
C LEU A 84 -1.38 -8.73 23.33
N TRP A 85 -0.37 -7.86 23.26
CA TRP A 85 0.69 -7.76 24.27
C TRP A 85 0.83 -6.31 24.74
N PRO A 86 0.03 -5.86 25.74
CA PRO A 86 0.03 -4.46 26.21
C PRO A 86 1.40 -3.96 26.68
N VAL A 87 2.29 -4.86 27.12
CA VAL A 87 3.68 -4.55 27.49
C VAL A 87 4.46 -3.95 26.30
N MET A 88 4.08 -4.28 25.05
CA MET A 88 4.69 -3.74 23.84
C MET A 88 4.37 -2.26 23.58
N THR A 89 3.45 -1.68 24.35
CA THR A 89 3.17 -0.24 24.29
C THR A 89 4.41 0.60 24.61
N VAL A 90 5.33 0.10 25.43
CA VAL A 90 6.61 0.77 25.73
C VAL A 90 7.46 0.90 24.45
N TYR A 91 7.34 -0.05 23.52
CA TYR A 91 8.11 -0.11 22.28
C TYR A 91 7.36 0.47 21.06
N HIS A 92 6.24 1.19 21.27
CA HIS A 92 5.40 1.70 20.18
C HIS A 92 6.15 2.50 19.12
N ARG A 93 7.21 3.24 19.51
CA ARG A 93 8.08 3.99 18.59
C ARG A 93 8.98 3.06 17.77
N ALA A 94 9.60 2.09 18.44
CA ALA A 94 10.46 1.11 17.76
C ALA A 94 9.66 0.33 16.72
N LEU A 95 8.45 -0.11 17.06
CA LEU A 95 7.53 -0.79 16.14
C LEU A 95 7.13 0.12 14.97
N TRP A 96 6.91 1.41 15.22
CA TRP A 96 6.58 2.36 14.16
C TRP A 96 7.74 2.56 13.18
N TYR A 97 8.97 2.75 13.68
CA TYR A 97 10.15 2.85 12.83
C TYR A 97 10.45 1.53 12.10
N ALA A 98 10.29 0.39 12.75
CA ALA A 98 10.45 -0.92 12.14
C ALA A 98 9.46 -1.10 10.96
N SER A 99 8.21 -0.68 11.13
CA SER A 99 7.21 -0.71 10.06
C SER A 99 7.64 0.15 8.87
N TRP A 100 8.21 1.33 9.09
CA TRP A 100 8.72 2.18 8.02
C TRP A 100 9.95 1.59 7.32
N VAL A 101 10.86 0.98 8.07
CA VAL A 101 12.02 0.29 7.48
C VAL A 101 11.56 -0.85 6.57
N ILE A 102 10.64 -1.69 7.04
CA ILE A 102 10.08 -2.78 6.24
C ILE A 102 9.35 -2.23 5.02
N PHE A 103 8.56 -1.17 5.19
CA PHE A 103 7.84 -0.52 4.11
C PHE A 103 8.77 -0.04 2.99
N VAL A 104 9.88 0.58 3.34
CA VAL A 104 10.88 1.07 2.37
C VAL A 104 11.62 -0.10 1.71
N VAL A 105 12.11 -1.07 2.51
CA VAL A 105 12.90 -2.21 2.03
C VAL A 105 12.10 -3.12 1.10
N VAL A 106 10.82 -3.29 1.34
CA VAL A 106 9.93 -4.11 0.50
C VAL A 106 9.26 -3.27 -0.59
N GLY A 107 8.84 -2.05 -0.26
CA GLY A 107 8.08 -1.19 -1.16
C GLY A 107 8.89 -0.67 -2.33
N ILE A 108 10.15 -0.26 -2.11
CA ILE A 108 10.99 0.26 -3.22
C ILE A 108 11.29 -0.82 -4.27
N PRO A 109 11.78 -2.02 -3.93
CA PRO A 109 11.97 -3.07 -4.91
C PRO A 109 10.67 -3.50 -5.59
N GLY A 110 9.56 -3.58 -4.83
CA GLY A 110 8.24 -3.89 -5.37
C GLY A 110 7.79 -2.85 -6.39
N ALA A 111 7.88 -1.56 -6.07
CA ALA A 111 7.56 -0.47 -6.98
C ALA A 111 8.44 -0.50 -8.25
N PHE A 112 9.73 -0.79 -8.10
CA PHE A 112 10.65 -0.91 -9.23
C PHE A 112 10.25 -2.07 -10.16
N ILE A 113 9.90 -3.23 -9.62
CA ILE A 113 9.46 -4.39 -10.40
C ILE A 113 8.17 -4.06 -11.17
N ILE A 114 7.19 -3.42 -10.54
CA ILE A 114 5.93 -3.03 -11.16
C ILE A 114 6.16 -2.00 -12.28
N MET A 115 7.03 -1.03 -12.03
CA MET A 115 7.32 0.05 -12.99
C MET A 115 8.31 -0.34 -14.09
N ARG A 116 9.01 -1.47 -13.96
CA ARG A 116 10.02 -1.93 -14.92
C ARG A 116 9.56 -1.89 -16.39
N PRO A 117 8.34 -2.32 -16.76
CA PRO A 117 7.90 -2.25 -18.16
C PRO A 117 7.76 -0.83 -18.71
N VAL A 118 7.56 0.17 -17.83
CA VAL A 118 7.41 1.59 -18.18
C VAL A 118 8.76 2.30 -18.25
N ILE A 119 9.61 2.08 -17.26
CA ILE A 119 10.90 2.79 -17.13
C ILE A 119 12.07 2.06 -17.78
N GLY A 120 11.97 0.74 -17.96
CA GLY A 120 13.04 -0.11 -18.51
C GLY A 120 13.55 0.37 -19.87
N PRO A 121 12.69 0.68 -20.84
CA PRO A 121 13.12 1.20 -22.15
C PRO A 121 13.91 2.51 -22.04
N ALA A 122 13.53 3.40 -21.10
CA ALA A 122 14.21 4.68 -20.87
C ALA A 122 15.58 4.51 -20.18
N LEU A 123 15.75 3.43 -19.41
CA LEU A 123 16.99 3.12 -18.68
C LEU A 123 17.90 2.14 -19.44
N GLY A 124 17.51 1.66 -20.63
CA GLY A 124 18.23 0.64 -21.37
C GLY A 124 18.29 -0.73 -20.66
N ILE A 125 17.40 -0.96 -19.69
CA ILE A 125 17.31 -2.19 -18.93
C ILE A 125 16.27 -3.11 -19.58
N GLY A 126 16.74 -3.91 -20.50
CA GLY A 126 16.11 -5.12 -20.94
C GLY A 126 14.98 -5.03 -21.94
N ALA A 127 15.08 -5.88 -22.89
CA ALA A 127 13.96 -6.60 -23.45
C ALA A 127 13.81 -7.90 -22.65
#